data_caf74ee72a88447aeb7d397c331c3d54
#
_entry.id   caf74ee72a88447aeb7d397c331c3d54
#
_cell.length_a   1.000
_cell.length_b   1.000
_cell.length_c   1.000
_cell.angle_alpha   90.00
_cell.angle_beta   90.00
_cell.angle_gamma   90.00
#
_symmetry.space_group_name_H-M   'P 1'
#
loop_
_entity.id
_entity.type
_entity.pdbx_description
1 polymer ?
#
loop_
_entity_poly.entity_id
_entity_poly.type
_entity_poly.pdbx_seq_one_letter_code
_entity_poly.pdbx_strand_id
1 'polypeptide(L)'
;DPKTLAPVEPGEMGEMVVTTLRKQAAPLIRYRTRDLTRLLPEPCPCGNPLPRHDRILGRTDDMIKYRAVNIYPGQIDHALSEMSEIGSEYRIILQHREDGKDYMTVEVERAENASTDDDPQVAQRIRRAIKSQILVSAEVAIVEYGSLPRSERKSRRVFDHRYEN
;
A
#
# COMPACT_ATOMS: atom_id res chain seq x y z
N ASP A 1 -17.21 -4.81 6.59
CA ASP A 1 -16.15 -4.57 7.58
C ASP A 1 -15.31 -5.84 7.76
N PRO A 2 -13.97 -5.80 7.62
CA PRO A 2 -13.11 -7.01 7.67
C PRO A 2 -13.07 -7.70 9.05
N LYS A 3 -13.46 -7.01 10.13
CA LYS A 3 -13.46 -7.54 11.50
C LYS A 3 -14.82 -8.13 11.88
N THR A 4 -15.87 -7.36 11.64
CA THR A 4 -17.24 -7.73 12.05
C THR A 4 -17.97 -8.54 11.00
N LEU A 5 -17.52 -8.51 9.74
CA LEU A 5 -18.14 -9.09 8.55
C LEU A 5 -19.52 -8.47 8.22
N ALA A 6 -19.89 -7.39 8.87
CA ALA A 6 -21.07 -6.63 8.56
C ALA A 6 -20.88 -5.79 7.30
N PRO A 7 -21.97 -5.52 6.53
CA PRO A 7 -21.89 -4.54 5.47
C PRO A 7 -21.45 -3.16 5.98
N VAL A 8 -20.73 -2.42 5.15
CA VAL A 8 -20.36 -1.02 5.39
C VAL A 8 -21.19 -0.10 4.49
N GLU A 9 -21.39 1.14 4.88
CA GLU A 9 -22.12 2.13 4.09
C GLU A 9 -21.31 2.55 2.84
N PRO A 10 -22.00 2.93 1.73
CA PRO A 10 -21.32 3.51 0.57
C PRO A 10 -20.44 4.70 0.98
N GLY A 11 -19.22 4.73 0.45
CA GLY A 11 -18.19 5.71 0.82
C GLY A 11 -17.28 5.28 1.98
N GLU A 12 -17.68 4.32 2.79
CA GLU A 12 -16.84 3.74 3.83
C GLU A 12 -15.90 2.67 3.27
N MET A 13 -14.73 2.53 3.88
CA MET A 13 -13.75 1.52 3.51
C MET A 13 -14.17 0.15 4.02
N GLY A 14 -14.20 -0.83 3.13
CA GLY A 14 -14.53 -2.21 3.44
C GLY A 14 -13.73 -3.21 2.61
N GLU A 15 -13.79 -4.48 2.99
CA GLU A 15 -13.22 -5.58 2.21
C GLU A 15 -14.15 -5.93 1.05
N MET A 16 -13.60 -6.03 -0.15
CA MET A 16 -14.33 -6.45 -1.32
C MET A 16 -14.72 -7.93 -1.23
N VAL A 17 -16.02 -8.19 -1.32
CA VAL A 17 -16.59 -9.53 -1.39
C VAL A 17 -17.28 -9.72 -2.72
N VAL A 18 -16.91 -10.74 -3.48
CA VAL A 18 -17.43 -10.96 -4.83
C VAL A 18 -18.22 -12.25 -4.95
N THR A 19 -19.28 -12.20 -5.77
CA THR A 19 -20.02 -13.36 -6.22
C THR A 19 -20.08 -13.34 -7.74
N THR A 20 -19.62 -14.40 -8.38
CA THR A 20 -19.66 -14.49 -9.85
C THR A 20 -21.05 -14.94 -10.32
N LEU A 21 -21.62 -14.22 -11.29
CA LEU A 21 -22.98 -14.49 -11.78
C LEU A 21 -23.02 -15.42 -12.99
N ARG A 22 -21.95 -15.46 -13.78
CA ARG A 22 -21.92 -16.20 -15.06
C ARG A 22 -20.80 -17.25 -15.17
N LYS A 23 -19.92 -17.30 -14.17
CA LYS A 23 -18.78 -18.24 -14.21
C LYS A 23 -19.26 -19.64 -13.85
N GLN A 24 -19.18 -20.56 -14.81
CA GLN A 24 -19.60 -21.96 -14.63
C GLN A 24 -18.52 -22.82 -13.99
N ALA A 25 -17.26 -22.66 -14.40
CA ALA A 25 -16.12 -23.34 -13.80
C ALA A 25 -15.58 -22.56 -12.60
N ALA A 26 -15.47 -23.20 -11.45
CA ALA A 26 -15.03 -22.62 -10.19
C ALA A 26 -15.76 -21.31 -9.83
N PRO A 27 -17.09 -21.34 -9.61
CA PRO A 27 -17.85 -20.14 -9.21
C PRO A 27 -17.42 -19.66 -7.85
N LEU A 28 -17.37 -18.34 -7.69
CA LEU A 28 -17.08 -17.69 -6.42
C LEU A 28 -18.40 -17.25 -5.79
N ILE A 29 -18.68 -17.66 -4.56
CA ILE A 29 -19.86 -17.25 -3.79
C ILE A 29 -19.40 -16.56 -2.53
N ARG A 30 -19.70 -15.26 -2.37
CA ARG A 30 -19.27 -14.43 -1.24
C ARG A 30 -17.77 -14.57 -0.94
N TYR A 31 -16.98 -14.62 -2.00
CA TYR A 31 -15.54 -14.78 -1.91
C TYR A 31 -14.90 -13.51 -1.37
N ARG A 32 -14.19 -13.61 -0.25
CA ARG A 32 -13.43 -12.52 0.34
C ARG A 32 -12.11 -12.36 -0.41
N THR A 33 -11.94 -11.24 -1.12
CA THR A 33 -10.72 -10.99 -1.90
C THR A 33 -9.55 -10.56 -1.04
N ARG A 34 -9.81 -10.09 0.18
CA ARG A 34 -8.89 -9.42 1.08
C ARG A 34 -8.52 -7.99 0.65
N ASP A 35 -8.98 -7.56 -0.50
CA ASP A 35 -8.72 -6.21 -1.00
C ASP A 35 -9.63 -5.20 -0.30
N LEU A 36 -9.06 -4.08 0.12
CA LEU A 36 -9.76 -2.95 0.72
C LEU A 36 -10.09 -1.90 -0.34
N THR A 37 -11.33 -1.52 -0.40
CA THR A 37 -11.84 -0.46 -1.28
C THR A 37 -13.06 0.19 -0.63
N ARG A 38 -13.70 1.11 -1.35
CA ARG A 38 -15.01 1.67 -0.98
C ARG A 38 -15.92 1.72 -2.19
N LEU A 39 -17.21 1.56 -1.99
CA LEU A 39 -18.20 1.82 -3.03
C LEU A 39 -18.35 3.34 -3.18
N LEU A 40 -18.31 3.81 -4.43
CA LEU A 40 -18.55 5.21 -4.75
C LEU A 40 -20.04 5.47 -4.81
N PRO A 41 -20.58 6.40 -3.99
CA PRO A 41 -22.02 6.67 -3.96
C PRO A 41 -22.53 7.38 -5.22
N GLU A 42 -21.64 8.11 -5.92
CA GLU A 42 -22.02 8.86 -7.10
C GLU A 42 -22.17 7.95 -8.32
N PRO A 43 -23.14 8.21 -9.21
CA PRO A 43 -23.30 7.48 -10.46
C PRO A 43 -22.08 7.68 -11.38
N CYS A 44 -21.89 6.72 -12.29
CA CYS A 44 -20.81 6.85 -13.27
C CYS A 44 -21.09 8.00 -14.27
N PRO A 45 -20.14 8.93 -14.50
CA PRO A 45 -20.32 9.98 -15.51
C PRO A 45 -20.59 9.46 -16.92
N CYS A 46 -20.22 8.20 -17.23
CA CYS A 46 -20.50 7.57 -18.53
C CYS A 46 -21.93 7.02 -18.67
N GLY A 47 -22.79 7.18 -17.65
CA GLY A 47 -24.17 6.67 -17.65
C GLY A 47 -24.31 5.17 -17.33
N ASN A 48 -23.23 4.46 -17.00
CA ASN A 48 -23.32 3.05 -16.59
C ASN A 48 -24.04 2.94 -15.22
N PRO A 49 -25.12 2.17 -15.10
CA PRO A 49 -25.89 2.05 -13.86
C PRO A 49 -25.25 1.13 -12.80
N LEU A 50 -24.16 0.43 -13.14
CA LEU A 50 -23.53 -0.50 -12.21
C LEU A 50 -22.80 0.25 -11.08
N PRO A 51 -22.83 -0.27 -9.84
CA PRO A 51 -22.05 0.26 -8.75
C PRO A 51 -20.55 0.29 -9.10
N ARG A 52 -19.89 1.36 -8.70
CA ARG A 52 -18.45 1.51 -8.87
C ARG A 52 -17.75 1.41 -7.52
N HIS A 53 -16.55 0.93 -7.52
CA HIS A 53 -15.66 1.03 -6.38
C HIS A 53 -14.46 1.91 -6.71
N ASP A 54 -13.85 2.47 -5.69
CA ASP A 54 -12.57 3.18 -5.76
C ASP A 54 -11.44 2.19 -6.12
N ARG A 55 -10.24 2.70 -6.38
CA ARG A 55 -9.05 1.84 -6.49
C ARG A 55 -8.90 0.95 -5.26
N ILE A 56 -8.11 -0.09 -5.38
CA ILE A 56 -7.71 -0.91 -4.24
C ILE A 56 -6.78 -0.08 -3.35
N LEU A 57 -7.18 0.10 -2.09
CA LEU A 57 -6.46 0.92 -1.10
C LEU A 57 -5.41 0.12 -0.32
N GLY A 58 -5.48 -1.21 -0.37
CA GLY A 58 -4.60 -2.14 0.30
C GLY A 58 -5.25 -3.50 0.47
N ARG A 59 -4.63 -4.36 1.27
CA ARG A 59 -5.15 -5.70 1.59
C ARG A 59 -5.21 -5.91 3.09
N THR A 60 -6.21 -6.63 3.58
CA THR A 60 -6.38 -6.93 5.01
C THR A 60 -5.29 -7.86 5.56
N ASP A 61 -4.71 -8.71 4.70
CA ASP A 61 -3.66 -9.67 5.04
C ASP A 61 -2.23 -9.08 4.92
N ASP A 62 -2.08 -7.90 4.33
CA ASP A 62 -0.79 -7.19 4.22
C ASP A 62 -0.64 -6.06 5.26
N MET A 63 -1.56 -5.99 6.24
CA MET A 63 -1.60 -4.93 7.24
C MET A 63 -0.39 -4.98 8.18
N ILE A 64 0.29 -3.85 8.31
CA ILE A 64 1.38 -3.62 9.25
C ILE A 64 0.85 -2.88 10.46
N LYS A 65 1.05 -3.44 11.67
CA LYS A 65 0.86 -2.68 12.91
C LYS A 65 2.15 -1.95 13.27
N TYR A 66 2.12 -0.63 13.27
CA TYR A 66 3.28 0.19 13.60
C TYR A 66 2.87 1.35 14.48
N ARG A 67 3.45 1.45 15.70
CA ARG A 67 3.13 2.50 16.70
C ARG A 67 1.62 2.74 16.90
N ALA A 68 0.87 1.65 17.09
CA ALA A 68 -0.58 1.64 17.26
C ALA A 68 -1.40 2.09 16.02
N VAL A 69 -0.78 2.30 14.86
CA VAL A 69 -1.44 2.60 13.60
C VAL A 69 -1.43 1.37 12.69
N ASN A 70 -2.56 1.13 12.03
CA ASN A 70 -2.65 0.11 10.98
C ASN A 70 -2.26 0.74 9.64
N ILE A 71 -1.18 0.25 9.06
CA ILE A 71 -0.64 0.73 7.78
C ILE A 71 -0.83 -0.36 6.74
N TYR A 72 -1.25 0.04 5.56
CA TYR A 72 -1.35 -0.83 4.40
C TYR A 72 -0.28 -0.43 3.39
N PRO A 73 0.55 -1.36 2.87
CA PRO A 73 1.61 -1.04 1.90
C PRO A 73 1.11 -0.26 0.68
N GLY A 74 -0.12 -0.53 0.23
CA GLY A 74 -0.75 0.23 -0.85
C GLY A 74 -0.92 1.73 -0.59
N GLN A 75 -0.96 2.17 0.67
CA GLN A 75 -0.97 3.60 1.00
C GLN A 75 0.39 4.24 0.73
N ILE A 76 1.48 3.50 1.00
CA ILE A 76 2.84 3.96 0.70
C ILE A 76 3.06 3.93 -0.81
N ASP A 77 2.63 2.87 -1.50
CA ASP A 77 2.67 2.77 -2.95
C ASP A 77 2.00 3.98 -3.62
N HIS A 78 0.83 4.37 -3.12
CA HIS A 78 0.15 5.57 -3.60
C HIS A 78 0.95 6.86 -3.36
N ALA A 79 1.53 7.02 -2.17
CA ALA A 79 2.34 8.20 -1.86
C ALA A 79 3.57 8.32 -2.78
N LEU A 80 4.08 7.18 -3.25
CA LEU A 80 5.24 7.11 -4.16
C LEU A 80 4.86 7.30 -5.63
N SER A 81 3.67 6.85 -6.05
CA SER A 81 3.26 6.79 -7.46
C SER A 81 3.18 8.15 -8.18
N GLU A 82 3.15 9.24 -7.43
CA GLU A 82 3.08 10.61 -7.98
C GLU A 82 4.46 11.24 -8.22
N MET A 83 5.55 10.51 -7.97
CA MET A 83 6.91 11.02 -8.05
C MET A 83 7.64 10.42 -9.24
N SER A 84 8.09 11.27 -10.17
CA SER A 84 8.80 10.86 -11.40
C SER A 84 10.29 10.56 -11.17
N GLU A 85 10.87 11.03 -10.06
CA GLU A 85 12.29 10.90 -9.75
C GLU A 85 12.67 9.56 -9.13
N ILE A 86 11.67 8.71 -8.88
CA ILE A 86 11.87 7.38 -8.29
C ILE A 86 11.48 6.26 -9.27
N GLY A 87 12.08 5.10 -9.07
CA GLY A 87 11.75 3.87 -9.79
C GLY A 87 10.49 3.19 -9.25
N SER A 88 10.14 2.06 -9.86
CA SER A 88 8.95 1.28 -9.49
C SER A 88 9.15 0.43 -8.22
N GLU A 89 10.40 0.20 -7.81
CA GLU A 89 10.70 -0.69 -6.71
C GLU A 89 10.97 0.07 -5.41
N TYR A 90 10.38 -0.44 -4.34
CA TYR A 90 10.62 0.01 -2.99
C TYR A 90 10.45 -1.15 -2.00
N ARG A 91 10.99 -1.01 -0.79
CA ARG A 91 10.74 -1.92 0.31
C ARG A 91 10.52 -1.18 1.62
N ILE A 92 9.73 -1.76 2.50
CA ILE A 92 9.44 -1.28 3.84
C ILE A 92 10.15 -2.21 4.82
N ILE A 93 11.03 -1.67 5.62
CA ILE A 93 11.79 -2.40 6.62
C ILE A 93 11.33 -1.94 8.00
N LEU A 94 10.93 -2.90 8.83
CA LEU A 94 10.56 -2.65 10.22
C LEU A 94 11.62 -3.26 11.12
N GLN A 95 12.13 -2.48 12.05
CA GLN A 95 13.18 -2.90 12.98
C GLN A 95 12.87 -2.42 14.39
N HIS A 96 13.20 -3.25 15.36
CA HIS A 96 13.30 -2.85 16.76
C HIS A 96 14.73 -2.44 17.04
N ARG A 97 14.98 -1.23 17.58
CA ARG A 97 16.33 -0.74 17.89
C ARG A 97 16.62 -0.82 19.39
N GLU A 98 17.87 -0.68 19.76
CA GLU A 98 18.36 -0.75 21.15
C GLU A 98 17.69 0.25 22.10
N ASP A 99 17.17 1.35 21.58
CA ASP A 99 16.40 2.35 22.34
C ASP A 99 14.98 1.89 22.73
N GLY A 100 14.63 0.63 22.44
CA GLY A 100 13.32 0.04 22.74
C GLY A 100 12.18 0.50 21.85
N LYS A 101 12.48 1.13 20.70
CA LYS A 101 11.46 1.65 19.77
C LYS A 101 11.47 0.94 18.44
N ASP A 102 10.30 0.92 17.82
CA ASP A 102 10.14 0.47 16.44
C ASP A 102 10.46 1.59 15.46
N TYR A 103 11.22 1.24 14.43
CA TYR A 103 11.56 2.11 13.31
C TYR A 103 11.05 1.51 12.01
N MET A 104 10.58 2.39 11.14
CA MET A 104 10.17 2.06 9.78
C MET A 104 11.08 2.83 8.83
N THR A 105 11.77 2.08 7.97
CA THR A 105 12.56 2.61 6.87
C THR A 105 11.89 2.23 5.56
N VAL A 106 11.70 3.20 4.68
CA VAL A 106 11.23 2.98 3.31
C VAL A 106 12.42 3.23 2.39
N GLU A 107 12.93 2.15 1.80
CA GLU A 107 13.95 2.25 0.75
C GLU A 107 13.28 2.30 -0.60
N VAL A 108 13.67 3.26 -1.42
CA VAL A 108 13.05 3.53 -2.72
C VAL A 108 14.16 3.63 -3.76
N GLU A 109 14.02 2.91 -4.86
CA GLU A 109 14.95 3.06 -5.97
C GLU A 109 14.83 4.44 -6.62
N ARG A 110 15.96 5.03 -6.95
CA ARG A 110 16.01 6.20 -7.84
C ARG A 110 15.54 5.80 -9.23
N ALA A 111 14.91 6.69 -9.98
CA ALA A 111 14.66 6.47 -11.39
C ALA A 111 15.99 6.35 -12.17
N GLU A 112 16.01 5.55 -13.22
CA GLU A 112 17.23 5.19 -13.98
C GLU A 112 18.06 6.41 -14.42
N ASN A 113 17.38 7.51 -14.78
CA ASN A 113 18.01 8.72 -15.30
C ASN A 113 17.99 9.90 -14.31
N ALA A 114 17.65 9.68 -13.03
CA ALA A 114 17.61 10.76 -12.04
C ALA A 114 18.98 11.00 -11.42
N SER A 115 19.24 12.26 -11.03
CA SER A 115 20.51 12.65 -10.41
C SER A 115 20.58 12.23 -8.95
N THR A 116 21.76 11.80 -8.50
CA THR A 116 22.05 11.55 -7.08
C THR A 116 22.01 12.82 -6.23
N ASP A 117 22.27 13.98 -6.83
CA ASP A 117 22.27 15.26 -6.13
C ASP A 117 20.89 15.65 -5.61
N ASP A 118 19.84 15.11 -6.22
CA ASP A 118 18.44 15.37 -5.84
C ASP A 118 17.94 14.46 -4.73
N ASP A 119 18.66 13.38 -4.40
CA ASP A 119 18.24 12.38 -3.41
C ASP A 119 17.80 12.97 -2.06
N PRO A 120 18.50 13.93 -1.45
CA PRO A 120 18.08 14.49 -0.17
C PRO A 120 16.71 15.20 -0.25
N GLN A 121 16.44 15.90 -1.36
CA GLN A 121 15.19 16.60 -1.59
C GLN A 121 14.05 15.63 -1.88
N VAL A 122 14.31 14.61 -2.71
CA VAL A 122 13.36 13.54 -3.03
C VAL A 122 13.00 12.77 -1.77
N ALA A 123 13.99 12.35 -0.96
CA ALA A 123 13.75 11.66 0.31
C ALA A 123 12.90 12.51 1.28
N GLN A 124 13.11 13.82 1.33
CA GLN A 124 12.30 14.71 2.16
C GLN A 124 10.85 14.81 1.67
N ARG A 125 10.63 14.88 0.36
CA ARG A 125 9.30 14.88 -0.26
C ARG A 125 8.56 13.57 0.06
N ILE A 126 9.24 12.43 -0.10
CA ILE A 126 8.69 11.11 0.22
C ILE A 126 8.31 11.04 1.70
N ARG A 127 9.16 11.48 2.63
CA ARG A 127 8.82 11.49 4.07
C ARG A 127 7.55 12.30 4.35
N ARG A 128 7.39 13.46 3.72
CA ARG A 128 6.20 14.30 3.87
C ARG A 128 4.95 13.62 3.31
N ALA A 129 5.05 13.02 2.12
CA ALA A 129 3.95 12.31 1.48
C ALA A 129 3.50 11.10 2.32
N ILE A 130 4.44 10.27 2.78
CA ILE A 130 4.15 9.14 3.68
C ILE A 130 3.48 9.62 4.96
N LYS A 131 4.04 10.64 5.63
CA LYS A 131 3.46 11.19 6.86
C LYS A 131 2.05 11.74 6.67
N SER A 132 1.77 12.35 5.53
CA SER A 132 0.43 12.84 5.18
C SER A 132 -0.57 11.69 4.97
N GLN A 133 -0.13 10.59 4.36
CA GLN A 133 -0.99 9.45 4.01
C GLN A 133 -1.28 8.52 5.19
N ILE A 134 -0.28 8.24 6.02
CA ILE A 134 -0.39 7.21 7.06
C ILE A 134 -0.21 7.76 8.48
N LEU A 135 -0.02 9.08 8.64
CA LEU A 135 0.10 9.80 9.91
C LEU A 135 1.27 9.35 10.81
N VAL A 136 2.20 8.56 10.29
CA VAL A 136 3.42 8.15 11.00
C VAL A 136 4.66 8.58 10.24
N SER A 137 5.75 8.78 10.97
CA SER A 137 7.03 9.13 10.37
C SER A 137 7.80 7.88 10.00
N ALA A 138 8.38 7.85 8.80
CA ALA A 138 9.31 6.85 8.31
C ALA A 138 10.67 7.49 8.00
N GLU A 139 11.74 6.73 8.18
CA GLU A 139 13.02 7.03 7.57
C GLU A 139 12.92 6.69 6.07
N VAL A 140 13.57 7.46 5.21
CA VAL A 140 13.58 7.23 3.77
C VAL A 140 15.01 7.21 3.28
N ALA A 141 15.36 6.16 2.56
CA ALA A 141 16.64 6.00 1.88
C ALA A 141 16.38 5.84 0.37
N ILE A 142 17.05 6.67 -0.44
CA ILE A 142 17.09 6.49 -1.88
C ILE A 142 18.26 5.56 -2.21
N VAL A 143 17.96 4.48 -2.93
CA VAL A 143 18.94 3.49 -3.35
C VAL A 143 19.10 3.51 -4.87
N GLU A 144 20.21 2.92 -5.35
CA GLU A 144 20.52 2.87 -6.77
C GLU A 144 19.48 2.09 -7.57
N TYR A 145 19.20 2.53 -8.81
CA TYR A 145 18.33 1.83 -9.74
C TYR A 145 18.81 0.38 -9.96
N GLY A 146 17.90 -0.58 -9.89
CA GLY A 146 18.21 -2.00 -10.05
C GLY A 146 18.79 -2.68 -8.82
N SER A 147 18.97 -1.97 -7.69
CA SER A 147 19.52 -2.55 -6.44
C SER A 147 18.52 -3.37 -5.64
N LEU A 148 17.22 -3.11 -5.80
CA LEU A 148 16.17 -3.88 -5.13
C LEU A 148 15.75 -5.09 -5.97
N PRO A 149 15.39 -6.23 -5.33
CA PRO A 149 14.98 -7.43 -6.04
C PRO A 149 13.73 -7.18 -6.88
N ARG A 150 13.77 -7.54 -8.16
CA ARG A 150 12.62 -7.58 -9.04
C ARG A 150 11.84 -8.87 -8.79
N SER A 151 10.54 -8.79 -8.58
CA SER A 151 9.70 -9.97 -8.39
C SER A 151 8.89 -10.25 -9.65
N GLU A 152 9.03 -11.48 -10.20
CA GLU A 152 8.26 -11.92 -11.37
C GLU A 152 6.78 -12.19 -11.08
N ARG A 153 6.38 -12.40 -9.82
CA ARG A 153 5.01 -12.81 -9.46
C ARG A 153 4.34 -12.00 -8.36
N LYS A 154 5.01 -11.73 -7.23
CA LYS A 154 4.54 -10.90 -6.12
C LYS A 154 5.74 -10.30 -5.43
N SER A 155 5.88 -8.99 -5.50
CA SER A 155 6.92 -8.27 -4.75
C SER A 155 6.59 -8.33 -3.26
N ARG A 156 7.43 -9.02 -2.47
CA ARG A 156 7.39 -8.86 -1.03
C ARG A 156 7.94 -7.47 -0.70
N ARG A 157 7.05 -6.57 -0.34
CA ARG A 157 7.38 -5.17 -0.05
C ARG A 157 7.71 -4.92 1.42
N VAL A 158 7.32 -5.83 2.32
CA VAL A 158 7.46 -5.67 3.78
C VAL A 158 8.42 -6.68 4.34
N PHE A 159 9.44 -6.18 5.04
CA PHE A 159 10.46 -6.94 5.76
C PHE A 159 10.38 -6.54 7.23
N ASP A 160 9.78 -7.41 8.04
CA ASP A 160 9.58 -7.17 9.47
C ASP A 160 10.61 -7.96 10.28
N HIS A 161 11.63 -7.26 10.76
CA HIS A 161 12.72 -7.79 11.58
C HIS A 161 12.55 -7.47 13.06
N ARG A 162 11.40 -6.96 13.50
CA ARG A 162 11.18 -6.56 14.89
C ARG A 162 11.20 -7.73 15.88
N TYR A 163 10.98 -8.93 15.39
CA TYR A 163 10.85 -10.15 16.18
C TYR A 163 11.91 -11.20 15.83
N GLU A 164 12.87 -10.84 15.00
CA GLU A 164 14.03 -11.69 14.70
C GLU A 164 15.08 -11.46 15.78
N ASN A 165 15.38 -12.51 16.58
CA ASN A 165 16.45 -12.53 17.57
C ASN A 165 17.79 -12.86 16.92
#